data_89617872cd395f2d3a4d4b6f7128ae9a
#
_entry.id   89617872cd395f2d3a4d4b6f7128ae9a
#
_cell.length_a   1.000
_cell.length_b   1.000
_cell.length_c   1.000
_cell.angle_alpha   90.00
_cell.angle_beta   90.00
_cell.angle_gamma   90.00
#
_symmetry.space_group_name_H-M   'P 1'
#
loop_
_entity.id
_entity.type
_entity.pdbx_description
1 polymer ?
#
loop_
_entity_poly.entity_id
_entity_poly.type
_entity_poly.pdbx_seq_one_letter_code
_entity_poly.pdbx_strand_id
1 'polypeptide(L)' 'TITLNIKGIHCGCCVKNLTQVLTELDGVQSADVQLEGKANITFDENRVNVAQLIEVIEDAGFDATE' A
#
# COMPACT_ATOMS: atom_id res chain seq x y z
N THR A 1 11.39 -5.03 -0.62
CA THR A 1 10.56 -4.36 0.40
C THR A 1 10.78 -2.86 0.35
N ILE A 2 9.72 -2.12 0.30
CA ILE A 2 9.77 -0.66 0.33
C ILE A 2 8.85 -0.11 1.41
N THR A 3 9.13 1.11 1.82
CA THR A 3 8.28 1.82 2.77
C THR A 3 7.67 3.03 2.07
N LEU A 4 6.35 3.12 2.10
CA LEU A 4 5.63 4.25 1.54
C LEU A 4 4.98 5.05 2.66
N ASN A 5 4.87 6.36 2.44
CA ASN A 5 4.13 7.23 3.34
C ASN A 5 2.73 7.42 2.79
N ILE A 6 1.73 7.14 3.60
CA ILE A 6 0.34 7.22 3.18
C ILE A 6 -0.38 8.27 4.01
N LYS A 7 -1.12 9.13 3.34
CA LYS A 7 -1.91 10.16 4.00
C LYS A 7 -3.38 9.86 3.83
N GLY A 8 -4.18 10.28 4.79
CA GLY A 8 -5.61 10.09 4.76
C GLY A 8 -6.11 8.91 5.56
N ILE A 9 -5.22 8.24 6.27
CA ILE A 9 -5.61 7.14 7.15
C ILE A 9 -6.13 7.73 8.46
N HIS A 10 -7.37 7.41 8.79
CA HIS A 10 -8.01 7.94 9.99
C HIS A 10 -8.46 6.86 10.96
N CYS A 11 -8.55 5.61 10.53
CA CYS A 11 -9.03 4.53 11.39
C CYS A 11 -8.46 3.18 10.94
N GLY A 12 -8.64 2.17 11.77
CA GLY A 12 -8.15 0.83 11.49
C GLY A 12 -8.79 0.19 10.28
N CYS A 13 -10.02 0.59 9.95
CA CYS A 13 -10.70 0.08 8.76
C CYS A 13 -9.94 0.47 7.49
N CYS A 14 -9.42 1.68 7.46
CA CYS A 14 -8.62 2.15 6.31
C CYS A 14 -7.37 1.30 6.16
N VAL A 15 -6.71 0.99 7.27
CA VAL A 15 -5.52 0.14 7.27
C VAL A 15 -5.85 -1.22 6.68
N LYS A 16 -6.95 -1.83 7.11
CA LYS A 16 -7.36 -3.14 6.62
C LYS A 16 -7.68 -3.10 5.14
N ASN A 17 -8.41 -2.07 4.70
CA ASN A 17 -8.76 -1.95 3.29
C ASN A 17 -7.52 -1.83 2.42
N LEU A 18 -6.57 -1.00 2.82
CA LEU A 18 -5.33 -0.85 2.07
C LEU A 18 -4.52 -2.13 2.04
N THR A 19 -4.40 -2.79 3.18
CA THR A 19 -3.68 -4.05 3.26
C THR A 19 -4.30 -5.08 2.32
N GLN A 20 -5.62 -5.18 2.32
CA GLN A 20 -6.33 -6.13 1.48
C GLN A 20 -6.12 -5.81 0.00
N VAL A 21 -6.31 -4.55 -0.38
CA VAL A 21 -6.15 -4.14 -1.77
C VAL A 21 -4.74 -4.40 -2.26
N LEU A 22 -3.74 -4.10 -1.43
CA LEU A 22 -2.36 -4.30 -1.81
C LEU A 22 -2.00 -5.78 -1.92
N THR A 23 -2.48 -6.61 -1.00
CA THR A 23 -2.19 -8.04 -1.05
C THR A 23 -2.90 -8.76 -2.19
N GLU A 24 -3.97 -8.18 -2.70
CA GLU A 24 -4.68 -8.73 -3.85
C GLU A 24 -3.94 -8.48 -5.16
N LEU A 25 -2.98 -7.57 -5.17
CA LEU A 25 -2.21 -7.30 -6.37
C LEU A 25 -1.29 -8.47 -6.71
N ASP A 26 -1.26 -8.80 -7.98
CA ASP A 26 -0.36 -9.85 -8.46
C ASP A 26 1.08 -9.35 -8.38
N GLY A 27 1.92 -10.11 -7.70
CA GLY A 27 3.31 -9.73 -7.50
C GLY A 27 3.62 -9.20 -6.10
N VAL A 28 2.59 -8.86 -5.32
CA VAL A 28 2.80 -8.44 -3.94
C VAL A 28 2.80 -9.66 -3.04
N GLN A 29 3.87 -9.83 -2.28
CA GLN A 29 4.01 -10.95 -1.35
C GLN A 29 3.37 -10.64 -0.01
N SER A 30 3.59 -9.44 0.49
CA SER A 30 2.98 -9.02 1.74
C SER A 30 2.87 -7.51 1.80
N ALA A 31 1.96 -7.04 2.63
CA ALA A 31 1.78 -5.62 2.84
C ALA A 31 1.49 -5.38 4.32
N ASP A 32 2.21 -4.44 4.91
CA ASP A 32 2.04 -4.09 6.31
C ASP A 32 1.75 -2.59 6.38
N VAL A 33 0.51 -2.23 6.59
CA VAL A 33 0.06 -0.84 6.67
C VAL A 33 -0.16 -0.47 8.12
N GLN A 34 0.36 0.68 8.54
CA GLN A 34 0.26 1.13 9.92
C GLN A 34 -0.59 2.39 10.01
N LEU A 35 -1.25 2.55 11.16
CA LEU A 35 -2.11 3.70 11.41
C LEU A 35 -1.38 5.04 11.36
N GLU A 36 -0.10 5.03 11.63
CA GLU A 36 0.70 6.25 11.58
C GLU A 36 0.94 6.76 10.16
N GLY A 37 0.51 5.99 9.16
CA GLY A 37 0.63 6.41 7.77
C GLY A 37 1.81 5.83 7.04
N LYS A 38 2.33 4.71 7.51
CA LYS A 38 3.44 4.02 6.85
C LYS A 38 2.99 2.66 6.34
N ALA A 39 3.47 2.29 5.18
CA ALA A 39 3.18 0.99 4.59
C ALA A 39 4.47 0.33 4.15
N ASN A 40 4.75 -0.83 4.70
CA ASN A 40 5.86 -1.67 4.28
C ASN A 40 5.32 -2.74 3.34
N ILE A 41 5.78 -2.74 2.10
CA ILE A 41 5.25 -3.65 1.10
C ILE A 41 6.39 -4.49 0.54
N THR A 42 6.23 -5.79 0.58
CA THR A 42 7.16 -6.72 -0.04
C THR A 42 6.54 -7.21 -1.34
N PHE A 43 7.22 -6.96 -2.44
CA PHE A 43 6.70 -7.29 -3.75
C PHE A 43 7.83 -7.71 -4.70
N ASP A 44 7.44 -8.33 -5.81
CA ASP A 44 8.35 -8.73 -6.85
C ASP A 44 8.43 -7.60 -7.89
N GLU A 45 9.59 -6.98 -8.00
CA GLU A 45 9.82 -5.86 -8.91
C GLU A 45 9.63 -6.23 -10.38
N ASN A 46 9.70 -7.51 -10.69
CA ASN A 46 9.49 -7.98 -12.05
C ASN A 46 8.01 -8.09 -12.42
N ARG A 47 7.13 -8.06 -11.44
CA ARG A 47 5.69 -8.20 -11.66
C ARG A 47 4.93 -6.91 -11.40
N VAL A 48 5.36 -6.16 -10.42
CA VAL A 48 4.70 -4.92 -10.01
C VAL A 48 5.77 -3.91 -9.64
N ASN A 49 5.47 -2.63 -9.82
CA ASN A 49 6.41 -1.57 -9.47
C ASN A 49 5.78 -0.61 -8.47
N VAL A 50 6.61 0.29 -7.95
CA VAL A 50 6.17 1.27 -6.94
C VAL A 50 5.06 2.16 -7.48
N ALA A 51 5.17 2.58 -8.74
CA ALA A 51 4.16 3.44 -9.34
C ALA A 51 2.79 2.77 -9.34
N GLN A 52 2.76 1.47 -9.58
CA GLN A 52 1.52 0.71 -9.57
C GLN A 52 0.93 0.63 -8.17
N LEU A 53 1.78 0.46 -7.17
CA LEU A 53 1.34 0.44 -5.77
C LEU A 53 0.73 1.79 -5.38
N ILE A 54 1.39 2.87 -5.76
CA ILE A 54 0.90 4.22 -5.48
C ILE A 54 -0.44 4.45 -6.18
N GLU A 55 -0.56 4.02 -7.43
CA GLU A 55 -1.79 4.17 -8.18
C GLU A 55 -2.96 3.46 -7.50
N VAL A 56 -2.74 2.25 -7.02
CA VAL A 56 -3.78 1.48 -6.32
C VAL A 56 -4.19 2.20 -5.04
N ILE A 57 -3.23 2.74 -4.30
CA ILE A 57 -3.52 3.44 -3.06
C ILE A 57 -4.31 4.73 -3.36
N GLU A 58 -3.95 5.46 -4.39
CA GLU A 58 -4.67 6.66 -4.78
C GLU A 58 -6.10 6.33 -5.24
N ASP A 59 -6.25 5.23 -5.94
CA ASP A 59 -7.56 4.76 -6.38
C ASP A 59 -8.46 4.41 -5.20
N ALA A 60 -7.87 3.99 -4.10
CA ALA A 60 -8.60 3.72 -2.86
C ALA A 60 -8.97 4.99 -2.11
N GLY A 61 -8.48 6.14 -2.53
CA GLY A 61 -8.80 7.42 -1.90
C GLY A 61 -7.74 7.95 -0.94
N PHE A 62 -6.54 7.42 -1.01
CA PHE A 62 -5.43 7.84 -0.16
C PHE A 62 -4.30 8.42 -0.98
N ASP A 63 -3.37 9.11 -0.32
CA ASP A 63 -2.17 9.60 -0.96
C ASP A 63 -0.98 8.76 -0.50
N ALA A 64 -0.19 8.28 -1.44
CA ALA A 64 1.00 7.51 -1.14
C ALA A 64 2.22 8.18 -1.77
N THR A 65 3.30 8.25 -1.02
CA THR A 65 4.58 8.77 -1.50
C THR A 65 5.72 7.90 -0.98
N GLU A 66 6.80 7.89 -1.70
CA GLU A 66 8.00 7.19 -1.25
C GLU A 66 8.68 7.86 -0.08
#